data_0d5efacf5a9a2443e2208c2eb1418355
#
_entry.id   0d5efacf5a9a2443e2208c2eb1418355
#
_cell.length_a   1.000
_cell.length_b   1.000
_cell.length_c   1.000
_cell.angle_alpha   90.00
_cell.angle_beta   90.00
_cell.angle_gamma   90.00
#
_symmetry.space_group_name_H-M   'P 1'
#
loop_
_entity.id
_entity.type
_entity.pdbx_description
1 polymer ?
#
loop_
_entity_poly.entity_id
_entity_poly.type
_entity_poly.pdbx_seq_one_letter_code
_entity_poly.pdbx_strand_id
1 'polypeptide(L)'
;MNWRIVRRMHRVERAVAARLTSAVTIAAALMCGAVAPARAEGNAPLGFAVISDALTRPADEAPVRRMLDAIGRDSSVAFIVYDGNLKGAAEPCRDSIYQSRHDLLDASRTPLVMLLGQHDWADCGSAHAGAYDPVERLDFVRQLFFADASSLGQSPLTLSRESDVARFRTFREIVRWQSQGIAFIGLNAPSPNNHYLTAGGRNGEFEDRAVATSFWLEHAAESARRSEMRALVILLQADPDFSRYERRERFAWLQFSRSNQPRDGFLELKRSLVKAAEIFRGPVIVIHGTDAPEPNGFHIDQPLRNDKALIVTNLTRVAIAFKKPQSQWLEVQSDAQWHPPFRLRVRDVKETRTRESNAPASEAPAQSSEPYAPYPALTAPASTPPALPRNDLPESLPPPPSMPLPASDLPPILTPPQSLPPIYPVPASGVQ
;
A
#
# COMPACT_ATOMS: atom_id res chain seq x y z
N MET A 1 -32.29 80.53 31.03
CA MET A 1 -32.02 79.12 30.80
C MET A 1 -30.51 78.98 30.60
N ASN A 2 -29.83 78.23 31.46
CA ASN A 2 -28.41 78.37 31.83
C ASN A 2 -27.42 77.83 30.79
N TRP A 3 -26.74 78.73 30.11
CA TRP A 3 -25.71 78.45 29.08
C TRP A 3 -24.53 77.56 29.59
N ARG A 4 -24.36 77.45 30.87
CA ARG A 4 -23.32 76.56 31.54
C ARG A 4 -23.66 75.10 31.48
N ILE A 5 -24.92 74.68 31.43
CA ILE A 5 -25.36 73.32 31.37
C ILE A 5 -25.10 72.69 29.99
N VAL A 6 -25.34 73.44 28.91
CA VAL A 6 -25.15 72.99 27.54
C VAL A 6 -23.66 72.75 27.21
N ARG A 7 -22.74 73.52 27.75
CA ARG A 7 -21.29 73.31 27.55
C ARG A 7 -20.75 72.07 28.31
N ARG A 8 -21.41 71.67 29.39
CA ARG A 8 -21.00 70.48 30.17
C ARG A 8 -21.44 69.21 29.49
N MET A 9 -22.59 69.19 28.84
CA MET A 9 -23.08 68.03 28.06
C MET A 9 -22.19 67.75 26.84
N HIS A 10 -21.85 68.77 26.07
CA HIS A 10 -20.96 68.59 24.88
C HIS A 10 -19.54 68.17 25.24
N ARG A 11 -19.04 68.43 26.47
CA ARG A 11 -17.72 67.88 26.88
C ARG A 11 -17.78 66.44 27.28
N VAL A 12 -18.87 65.96 27.84
CA VAL A 12 -19.06 64.54 28.20
C VAL A 12 -19.24 63.71 26.95
N GLU A 13 -20.02 64.15 26.00
CA GLU A 13 -20.19 63.43 24.69
C GLU A 13 -18.89 63.32 23.92
N ARG A 14 -18.04 64.36 23.84
CA ARG A 14 -16.73 64.28 23.19
C ARG A 14 -15.75 63.38 23.92
N ALA A 15 -15.80 63.27 25.24
CA ALA A 15 -14.96 62.36 26.04
C ALA A 15 -15.38 60.89 25.88
N VAL A 16 -16.68 60.61 25.77
CA VAL A 16 -17.21 59.25 25.53
C VAL A 16 -16.94 58.83 24.09
N ALA A 17 -17.14 59.72 23.09
CA ALA A 17 -16.82 59.42 21.71
C ALA A 17 -15.32 59.13 21.48
N ALA A 18 -14.42 59.88 22.14
CA ALA A 18 -12.98 59.69 22.04
C ALA A 18 -12.50 58.37 22.66
N ARG A 19 -13.19 57.89 23.74
CA ARG A 19 -12.87 56.62 24.40
C ARG A 19 -13.43 55.41 23.62
N LEU A 20 -14.57 55.55 22.97
CA LEU A 20 -15.12 54.52 22.08
C LEU A 20 -14.32 54.33 20.80
N THR A 21 -13.84 55.42 20.19
CA THR A 21 -12.99 55.32 18.98
C THR A 21 -11.61 54.73 19.30
N SER A 22 -11.02 55.01 20.47
CA SER A 22 -9.75 54.40 20.89
C SER A 22 -9.91 52.92 21.23
N ALA A 23 -11.04 52.47 21.81
CA ALA A 23 -11.29 51.07 22.10
C ALA A 23 -11.52 50.23 20.80
N VAL A 24 -12.18 50.81 19.78
CA VAL A 24 -12.42 50.12 18.51
C VAL A 24 -11.13 50.02 17.68
N THR A 25 -10.25 51.01 17.73
CA THR A 25 -8.94 50.94 17.02
C THR A 25 -7.98 49.94 17.68
N ILE A 26 -7.99 49.78 19.00
CA ILE A 26 -7.17 48.77 19.70
C ILE A 26 -7.72 47.38 19.44
N ALA A 27 -9.03 47.19 19.40
CA ALA A 27 -9.63 45.88 19.06
C ALA A 27 -9.39 45.48 17.60
N ALA A 28 -9.42 46.42 16.67
CA ALA A 28 -9.08 46.15 15.25
C ALA A 28 -7.59 45.85 15.06
N ALA A 29 -6.67 46.45 15.81
CA ALA A 29 -5.25 46.18 15.75
C ALA A 29 -4.89 44.80 16.37
N LEU A 30 -5.64 44.31 17.35
CA LEU A 30 -5.46 42.97 17.95
C LEU A 30 -6.02 41.85 17.07
N MET A 31 -6.98 42.12 16.18
CA MET A 31 -7.51 41.14 15.20
C MET A 31 -6.63 40.97 13.97
N CYS A 32 -5.77 41.94 13.63
CA CYS A 32 -4.83 41.82 12.48
C CYS A 32 -3.49 41.12 12.83
N GLY A 33 -3.26 40.75 14.11
CA GLY A 33 -1.97 40.25 14.56
C GLY A 33 -1.79 38.72 14.55
N ALA A 34 -2.75 37.92 14.06
CA ALA A 34 -2.69 36.46 14.16
C ALA A 34 -2.98 35.72 12.84
N VAL A 35 -2.71 36.33 11.69
CA VAL A 35 -2.48 35.56 10.48
C VAL A 35 -1.00 35.19 10.50
N ALA A 36 -0.66 34.14 11.29
CA ALA A 36 0.58 33.42 11.05
C ALA A 36 0.60 33.05 9.56
N PRO A 37 1.65 33.36 8.80
CA PRO A 37 1.73 32.89 7.43
C PRO A 37 1.58 31.37 7.52
N ALA A 38 0.54 30.84 6.86
CA ALA A 38 0.46 29.42 6.60
C ALA A 38 1.80 29.08 5.94
N ARG A 39 2.70 28.45 6.70
CA ARG A 39 3.94 27.93 6.14
C ARG A 39 3.51 27.09 4.97
N ALA A 40 4.02 27.41 3.81
CA ALA A 40 3.84 26.58 2.64
C ALA A 40 4.45 25.21 2.97
N GLU A 41 3.64 24.26 3.44
CA GLU A 41 4.04 22.89 3.79
C GLU A 41 4.62 22.16 2.57
N GLY A 42 4.48 22.75 1.37
CA GLY A 42 4.83 22.11 0.11
C GLY A 42 6.31 21.99 -0.24
N ASN A 43 7.24 22.60 0.50
CA ASN A 43 8.66 22.70 0.09
C ASN A 43 9.68 22.12 1.07
N ALA A 44 9.25 21.53 2.18
CA ALA A 44 10.18 20.84 3.08
C ALA A 44 10.76 19.56 2.42
N PRO A 45 12.01 19.21 2.71
CA PRO A 45 12.57 17.92 2.30
C PRO A 45 11.70 16.77 2.84
N LEU A 46 11.45 15.76 2.02
CA LEU A 46 10.70 14.56 2.39
C LEU A 46 11.59 13.34 2.27
N GLY A 47 11.65 12.53 3.33
CA GLY A 47 12.22 11.19 3.30
C GLY A 47 11.14 10.14 3.54
N PHE A 48 11.17 9.02 2.81
CA PHE A 48 10.36 7.85 3.09
C PHE A 48 11.16 6.57 2.82
N ALA A 49 10.72 5.47 3.42
CA ALA A 49 11.35 4.16 3.27
C ALA A 49 10.45 3.21 2.48
N VAL A 50 11.02 2.38 1.60
CA VAL A 50 10.31 1.28 0.94
C VAL A 50 10.96 -0.03 1.34
N ILE A 51 10.17 -0.94 1.90
CA ILE A 51 10.55 -2.31 2.28
C ILE A 51 9.85 -3.24 1.30
N SER A 52 10.58 -4.18 0.69
CA SER A 52 10.04 -5.15 -0.26
C SER A 52 10.51 -6.55 0.09
N ASP A 53 9.62 -7.54 -0.01
CA ASP A 53 9.89 -8.98 0.18
C ASP A 53 10.60 -9.36 1.50
N ALA A 54 10.35 -8.61 2.56
CA ALA A 54 11.09 -8.77 3.81
C ALA A 54 10.59 -9.93 4.70
N LEU A 55 9.34 -10.40 4.52
CA LEU A 55 8.67 -11.41 5.34
C LEU A 55 8.39 -12.67 4.52
N THR A 56 9.37 -13.53 4.32
CA THR A 56 9.23 -14.75 3.54
C THR A 56 9.12 -16.01 4.41
N ARG A 57 9.45 -15.91 5.71
CA ARG A 57 9.46 -17.01 6.69
C ARG A 57 9.18 -16.46 8.08
N PRO A 58 8.69 -17.28 9.03
CA PRO A 58 8.52 -16.86 10.42
C PRO A 58 9.81 -16.31 11.06
N ALA A 59 10.97 -16.85 10.68
CA ALA A 59 12.28 -16.39 11.18
C ALA A 59 12.63 -14.95 10.79
N ASP A 60 11.96 -14.39 9.78
CA ASP A 60 12.21 -13.04 9.28
C ASP A 60 11.52 -11.96 10.15
N GLU A 61 10.56 -12.34 11.01
CA GLU A 61 9.84 -11.37 11.86
C GLU A 61 10.76 -10.58 12.81
N ALA A 62 11.70 -11.25 13.46
CA ALA A 62 12.61 -10.59 14.38
C ALA A 62 13.61 -9.64 13.67
N PRO A 63 14.23 -10.01 12.53
CA PRO A 63 14.99 -9.07 11.70
C PRO A 63 14.16 -7.87 11.23
N VAL A 64 12.94 -8.09 10.72
CA VAL A 64 12.05 -7.02 10.24
C VAL A 64 11.65 -6.08 11.37
N ARG A 65 11.34 -6.60 12.56
CA ARG A 65 11.08 -5.77 13.75
C ARG A 65 12.27 -4.84 14.04
N ARG A 66 13.52 -5.36 14.01
CA ARG A 66 14.71 -4.53 14.19
C ARG A 66 14.87 -3.48 13.08
N MET A 67 14.49 -3.81 11.85
CA MET A 67 14.50 -2.87 10.73
C MET A 67 13.47 -1.75 10.93
N LEU A 68 12.23 -2.06 11.30
CA LEU A 68 11.20 -1.08 11.64
C LEU A 68 11.64 -0.17 12.80
N ASP A 69 12.26 -0.74 13.84
CA ASP A 69 12.82 0.03 14.96
C ASP A 69 13.99 0.94 14.51
N ALA A 70 14.81 0.50 13.56
CA ALA A 70 15.92 1.32 13.04
C ALA A 70 15.38 2.50 12.22
N ILE A 71 14.39 2.25 11.36
CA ILE A 71 13.71 3.29 10.59
C ILE A 71 12.97 4.25 11.53
N GLY A 72 12.27 3.75 12.55
CA GLY A 72 11.54 4.57 13.52
C GLY A 72 12.40 5.48 14.41
N ARG A 73 13.71 5.30 14.41
CA ARG A 73 14.67 6.22 15.04
C ARG A 73 15.22 7.29 14.10
N ASP A 74 14.96 7.18 12.81
CA ASP A 74 15.41 8.14 11.81
C ASP A 74 14.31 9.19 11.58
N SER A 75 14.46 10.36 12.18
CA SER A 75 13.50 11.46 12.07
C SER A 75 13.38 12.05 10.66
N SER A 76 14.27 11.67 9.74
CA SER A 76 14.18 12.08 8.34
C SER A 76 13.17 11.25 7.54
N VAL A 77 12.70 10.11 8.08
CA VAL A 77 11.72 9.23 7.43
C VAL A 77 10.32 9.55 7.95
N ALA A 78 9.50 10.11 7.07
CA ALA A 78 8.13 10.51 7.41
C ALA A 78 7.15 9.32 7.46
N PHE A 79 7.34 8.32 6.62
CA PHE A 79 6.53 7.09 6.56
C PHE A 79 7.29 5.95 5.88
N ILE A 80 6.76 4.75 6.05
CA ILE A 80 7.23 3.51 5.44
C ILE A 80 6.18 3.05 4.42
N VAL A 81 6.61 2.53 3.27
CA VAL A 81 5.78 1.71 2.38
C VAL A 81 6.29 0.28 2.48
N TYR A 82 5.42 -0.64 2.90
CA TYR A 82 5.68 -2.07 2.83
C TYR A 82 5.11 -2.59 1.52
N ASP A 83 6.00 -2.91 0.58
CA ASP A 83 5.68 -3.21 -0.82
C ASP A 83 5.37 -4.70 -1.03
N GLY A 84 4.36 -5.18 -0.30
CA GLY A 84 3.78 -6.51 -0.46
C GLY A 84 4.61 -7.67 0.05
N ASN A 85 4.04 -8.87 -0.11
CA ASN A 85 4.56 -10.16 0.33
C ASN A 85 4.76 -10.23 1.86
N LEU A 86 3.62 -10.31 2.58
CA LEU A 86 3.57 -10.55 4.04
C LEU A 86 4.07 -11.94 4.43
N LYS A 87 4.17 -12.84 3.47
CA LYS A 87 4.61 -14.21 3.64
C LYS A 87 5.34 -14.70 2.39
N GLY A 88 6.04 -15.80 2.50
CA GLY A 88 6.65 -16.47 1.34
C GLY A 88 5.69 -17.40 0.61
N ALA A 89 6.06 -17.80 -0.60
CA ALA A 89 5.28 -18.70 -1.44
C ALA A 89 4.95 -20.06 -0.77
N ALA A 90 5.83 -20.56 0.10
CA ALA A 90 5.65 -21.83 0.79
C ALA A 90 4.93 -21.72 2.15
N GLU A 91 4.65 -20.52 2.63
CA GLU A 91 3.84 -20.33 3.83
C GLU A 91 2.35 -20.42 3.48
N PRO A 92 1.55 -21.18 4.26
CA PRO A 92 0.11 -21.28 3.99
C PRO A 92 -0.60 -19.95 4.27
N CYS A 93 -1.64 -19.65 3.48
CA CYS A 93 -2.46 -18.44 3.62
C CYS A 93 -3.44 -18.54 4.80
N ARG A 94 -2.93 -18.85 6.02
CA ARG A 94 -3.74 -18.97 7.24
C ARG A 94 -3.98 -17.63 7.90
N ASP A 95 -5.14 -17.47 8.50
CA ASP A 95 -5.53 -16.27 9.25
C ASP A 95 -4.49 -15.87 10.31
N SER A 96 -3.95 -16.88 11.04
CA SER A 96 -2.97 -16.65 12.09
C SER A 96 -1.66 -16.03 11.59
N ILE A 97 -1.25 -16.36 10.36
CA ILE A 97 -0.05 -15.74 9.75
C ILE A 97 -0.33 -14.28 9.43
N TYR A 98 -1.45 -13.97 8.78
CA TYR A 98 -1.82 -12.60 8.49
C TYR A 98 -1.98 -11.75 9.76
N GLN A 99 -2.60 -12.32 10.80
CA GLN A 99 -2.74 -11.63 12.09
C GLN A 99 -1.38 -11.31 12.72
N SER A 100 -0.46 -12.30 12.77
CA SER A 100 0.90 -12.08 13.28
C SER A 100 1.66 -10.99 12.49
N ARG A 101 1.52 -11.00 11.16
CA ARG A 101 2.15 -9.99 10.29
C ARG A 101 1.53 -8.61 10.45
N HIS A 102 0.21 -8.55 10.59
CA HIS A 102 -0.50 -7.32 10.90
C HIS A 102 0.03 -6.70 12.20
N ASP A 103 0.04 -7.48 13.29
CA ASP A 103 0.48 -7.01 14.61
C ASP A 103 1.96 -6.57 14.60
N LEU A 104 2.80 -7.26 13.81
CA LEU A 104 4.19 -6.88 13.60
C LEU A 104 4.34 -5.52 12.92
N LEU A 105 3.60 -5.28 11.85
CA LEU A 105 3.69 -4.05 11.06
C LEU A 105 3.01 -2.88 11.77
N ASP A 106 1.87 -3.12 12.44
CA ASP A 106 1.14 -2.11 13.18
C ASP A 106 1.89 -1.62 14.44
N ALA A 107 2.82 -2.43 14.95
CA ALA A 107 3.73 -2.02 16.02
C ALA A 107 4.79 -0.99 15.58
N SER A 108 4.87 -0.64 14.29
CA SER A 108 5.81 0.38 13.78
C SER A 108 5.55 1.74 14.42
N ARG A 109 6.60 2.42 14.86
CA ARG A 109 6.48 3.81 15.36
C ARG A 109 6.21 4.82 14.25
N THR A 110 6.75 4.54 13.06
CA THR A 110 6.58 5.34 11.85
C THR A 110 5.31 4.87 11.13
N PRO A 111 4.47 5.76 10.58
CA PRO A 111 3.35 5.38 9.74
C PRO A 111 3.77 4.36 8.69
N LEU A 112 2.97 3.31 8.47
CA LEU A 112 3.30 2.26 7.52
C LEU A 112 2.12 2.02 6.57
N VAL A 113 2.32 2.34 5.31
CA VAL A 113 1.36 2.05 4.24
C VAL A 113 1.66 0.67 3.68
N MET A 114 0.69 -0.23 3.78
CA MET A 114 0.77 -1.60 3.25
C MET A 114 0.30 -1.64 1.80
N LEU A 115 1.03 -2.35 0.94
CA LEU A 115 0.60 -2.75 -0.39
C LEU A 115 0.47 -4.27 -0.46
N LEU A 116 -0.32 -4.79 -1.39
CA LEU A 116 -0.51 -6.22 -1.56
C LEU A 116 0.38 -6.77 -2.67
N GLY A 117 1.03 -7.90 -2.38
CA GLY A 117 1.84 -8.64 -3.33
C GLY A 117 1.24 -9.99 -3.72
N GLN A 118 1.99 -10.74 -4.51
CA GLN A 118 1.62 -12.05 -5.02
C GLN A 118 1.28 -13.05 -3.91
N HIS A 119 2.17 -13.12 -2.89
CA HIS A 119 2.07 -14.13 -1.84
C HIS A 119 1.02 -13.80 -0.78
N ASP A 120 0.46 -12.59 -0.82
CA ASP A 120 -0.56 -12.16 0.13
C ASP A 120 -1.94 -12.72 -0.19
N TRP A 121 -2.18 -13.07 -1.45
CA TRP A 121 -3.48 -13.59 -1.86
C TRP A 121 -3.44 -14.37 -3.19
N ALA A 122 -2.74 -13.87 -4.25
CA ALA A 122 -2.89 -14.35 -5.61
C ALA A 122 -2.44 -15.81 -5.80
N ASP A 123 -1.44 -16.27 -5.06
CA ASP A 123 -0.93 -17.64 -5.11
C ASP A 123 -1.48 -18.57 -4.01
N CYS A 124 -2.40 -18.09 -3.19
CA CYS A 124 -3.00 -18.89 -2.10
C CYS A 124 -3.73 -20.15 -2.59
N GLY A 125 -4.12 -20.19 -3.85
CA GLY A 125 -4.69 -21.39 -4.49
C GLY A 125 -3.70 -22.53 -4.72
N SER A 126 -2.40 -22.29 -4.57
CA SER A 126 -1.39 -23.34 -4.70
C SER A 126 -1.43 -24.32 -3.53
N ALA A 127 -1.09 -25.60 -3.80
CA ALA A 127 -1.04 -26.61 -2.76
C ALA A 127 -0.03 -26.27 -1.62
N HIS A 128 1.06 -25.61 -1.97
CA HIS A 128 2.08 -25.17 -1.01
C HIS A 128 1.58 -24.05 -0.10
N ALA A 129 0.72 -23.17 -0.61
CA ALA A 129 0.10 -22.10 0.15
C ALA A 129 -1.19 -22.55 0.89
N GLY A 130 -1.57 -23.82 0.80
CA GLY A 130 -2.70 -24.40 1.52
C GLY A 130 -3.99 -24.54 0.72
N ALA A 131 -3.96 -24.28 -0.59
CA ALA A 131 -5.09 -24.42 -1.53
C ALA A 131 -6.35 -23.62 -1.13
N TYR A 132 -6.15 -22.40 -0.64
CA TYR A 132 -7.24 -21.46 -0.33
C TYR A 132 -7.76 -20.77 -1.61
N ASP A 133 -9.00 -20.32 -1.61
CA ASP A 133 -9.50 -19.46 -2.68
C ASP A 133 -8.78 -18.09 -2.63
N PRO A 134 -8.09 -17.66 -3.70
CA PRO A 134 -7.35 -16.41 -3.70
C PRO A 134 -8.23 -15.18 -3.46
N VAL A 135 -9.45 -15.14 -4.01
CA VAL A 135 -10.34 -13.99 -3.87
C VAL A 135 -10.89 -13.91 -2.45
N GLU A 136 -11.21 -15.04 -1.83
CA GLU A 136 -11.59 -15.11 -0.43
C GLU A 136 -10.44 -14.63 0.48
N ARG A 137 -9.19 -15.03 0.20
CA ARG A 137 -8.03 -14.54 0.94
C ARG A 137 -7.82 -13.04 0.75
N LEU A 138 -8.01 -12.52 -0.45
CA LEU A 138 -7.97 -11.09 -0.72
C LEU A 138 -8.99 -10.34 0.14
N ASP A 139 -10.22 -10.83 0.24
CA ASP A 139 -11.25 -10.22 1.06
C ASP A 139 -10.91 -10.26 2.56
N PHE A 140 -10.32 -11.37 3.03
CA PHE A 140 -9.82 -11.46 4.41
C PHE A 140 -8.73 -10.42 4.69
N VAL A 141 -7.74 -10.31 3.81
CA VAL A 141 -6.65 -9.32 3.94
C VAL A 141 -7.18 -7.88 3.89
N ARG A 142 -8.17 -7.61 3.02
CA ARG A 142 -8.87 -6.32 2.97
C ARG A 142 -9.54 -5.95 4.30
N GLN A 143 -10.15 -6.93 4.96
CA GLN A 143 -10.79 -6.72 6.26
C GLN A 143 -9.80 -6.49 7.38
N LEU A 144 -8.65 -7.17 7.34
CA LEU A 144 -7.65 -7.09 8.40
C LEU A 144 -6.76 -5.85 8.28
N PHE A 145 -6.21 -5.59 7.09
CA PHE A 145 -5.20 -4.54 6.88
C PHE A 145 -5.78 -3.20 6.42
N PHE A 146 -7.00 -3.21 5.85
CA PHE A 146 -7.63 -2.04 5.25
C PHE A 146 -9.04 -1.81 5.81
N ALA A 147 -9.27 -2.14 7.08
CA ALA A 147 -10.53 -1.88 7.77
C ALA A 147 -10.86 -0.39 7.76
N ASP A 148 -9.87 0.43 8.09
CA ASP A 148 -9.97 1.88 8.20
C ASP A 148 -9.28 2.62 7.03
N ALA A 149 -9.59 3.91 6.87
CA ALA A 149 -8.93 4.80 5.92
C ALA A 149 -7.63 5.39 6.50
N SER A 150 -6.84 4.56 7.17
CA SER A 150 -5.56 4.93 7.78
C SER A 150 -4.48 3.92 7.46
N SER A 151 -3.23 4.35 7.51
CA SER A 151 -2.09 3.45 7.46
C SER A 151 -1.97 2.66 8.77
N LEU A 152 -1.15 1.63 8.76
CA LEU A 152 -0.67 0.96 9.96
C LEU A 152 0.31 1.84 10.72
N GLY A 153 0.68 1.40 11.92
CA GLY A 153 1.67 2.04 12.79
C GLY A 153 1.05 2.92 13.86
N GLN A 154 1.85 3.26 14.87
CA GLN A 154 1.43 3.98 16.07
C GLN A 154 1.06 5.46 15.84
N SER A 155 1.41 6.00 14.67
CA SER A 155 1.10 7.38 14.26
C SER A 155 0.54 7.36 12.84
N PRO A 156 -0.67 6.82 12.61
CA PRO A 156 -1.17 6.52 11.28
C PRO A 156 -1.40 7.77 10.41
N LEU A 157 -1.17 7.63 9.12
CA LEU A 157 -1.55 8.60 8.09
C LEU A 157 -3.00 8.38 7.67
N THR A 158 -3.71 9.47 7.37
CA THR A 158 -5.00 9.40 6.69
C THR A 158 -4.79 9.08 5.21
N LEU A 159 -5.48 8.07 4.72
CA LEU A 159 -5.43 7.62 3.32
C LEU A 159 -6.79 7.89 2.65
N SER A 160 -6.77 8.30 1.39
CA SER A 160 -7.96 8.23 0.53
C SER A 160 -7.96 6.87 -0.14
N ARG A 161 -9.12 6.21 -0.19
CA ARG A 161 -9.25 4.86 -0.76
C ARG A 161 -10.12 4.89 -2.00
N GLU A 162 -9.86 4.00 -2.94
CA GLU A 162 -10.73 3.84 -4.09
C GLU A 162 -12.12 3.37 -3.70
N SER A 163 -12.24 2.61 -2.62
CA SER A 163 -13.50 2.16 -2.04
C SER A 163 -14.44 3.29 -1.58
N ASP A 164 -13.95 4.53 -1.49
CA ASP A 164 -14.78 5.72 -1.23
C ASP A 164 -15.69 6.04 -2.43
N VAL A 165 -15.36 5.54 -3.63
CA VAL A 165 -16.20 5.61 -4.82
C VAL A 165 -17.19 4.45 -4.81
N ALA A 166 -18.48 4.74 -4.88
CA ALA A 166 -19.57 3.76 -4.72
C ALA A 166 -19.46 2.51 -5.62
N ARG A 167 -18.95 2.68 -6.86
CA ARG A 167 -18.71 1.59 -7.81
C ARG A 167 -17.59 0.64 -7.38
N PHE A 168 -16.61 1.14 -6.63
CA PHE A 168 -15.35 0.45 -6.33
C PHE A 168 -15.19 0.10 -4.84
N ARG A 169 -16.30 -0.10 -4.12
CA ARG A 169 -16.31 -0.33 -2.66
C ARG A 169 -15.48 -1.49 -2.16
N THR A 170 -15.20 -2.48 -3.00
CA THR A 170 -14.36 -3.63 -2.66
C THR A 170 -12.87 -3.32 -2.61
N PHE A 171 -12.39 -2.32 -3.36
CA PHE A 171 -10.95 -2.04 -3.52
C PHE A 171 -10.44 -1.10 -2.41
N ARG A 172 -10.40 -1.60 -1.17
CA ARG A 172 -9.94 -0.85 0.00
C ARG A 172 -8.43 -0.68 0.03
N GLU A 173 -7.71 -1.60 -0.59
CA GLU A 173 -6.27 -1.66 -0.67
C GLU A 173 -5.64 -0.72 -1.71
N ILE A 174 -6.44 -0.17 -2.61
CA ILE A 174 -5.99 0.83 -3.58
C ILE A 174 -6.13 2.20 -2.92
N VAL A 175 -4.99 2.81 -2.62
CA VAL A 175 -4.92 4.00 -1.75
C VAL A 175 -4.14 5.15 -2.38
N ARG A 176 -4.35 6.36 -1.88
CA ARG A 176 -3.51 7.52 -2.16
C ARG A 176 -3.38 8.40 -0.92
N TRP A 177 -2.27 9.10 -0.83
CA TRP A 177 -2.01 10.10 0.20
C TRP A 177 -1.12 11.22 -0.36
N GLN A 178 -0.90 12.24 0.43
CA GLN A 178 -0.05 13.36 0.07
C GLN A 178 0.91 13.66 1.21
N SER A 179 2.13 14.02 0.87
CA SER A 179 3.13 14.49 1.83
C SER A 179 4.07 15.49 1.14
N GLN A 180 4.28 16.64 1.77
CA GLN A 180 5.22 17.68 1.32
C GLN A 180 5.11 18.01 -0.19
N GLY A 181 3.87 18.18 -0.70
CA GLY A 181 3.61 18.51 -2.09
C GLY A 181 3.87 17.38 -3.09
N ILE A 182 3.98 16.15 -2.64
CA ILE A 182 4.07 14.94 -3.46
C ILE A 182 2.82 14.10 -3.26
N ALA A 183 2.23 13.64 -4.37
CA ALA A 183 1.13 12.69 -4.35
C ALA A 183 1.66 11.27 -4.48
N PHE A 184 1.12 10.37 -3.66
CA PHE A 184 1.47 8.95 -3.61
C PHE A 184 0.24 8.11 -3.95
N ILE A 185 0.45 7.01 -4.69
CA ILE A 185 -0.58 6.04 -5.05
C ILE A 185 -0.04 4.65 -4.77
N GLY A 186 -0.75 3.86 -3.97
CA GLY A 186 -0.51 2.44 -3.76
C GLY A 186 -1.51 1.61 -4.53
N LEU A 187 -1.02 0.62 -5.29
CA LEU A 187 -1.82 -0.23 -6.14
C LEU A 187 -1.74 -1.70 -5.72
N ASN A 188 -2.79 -2.46 -6.00
CA ASN A 188 -2.81 -3.92 -5.94
C ASN A 188 -2.67 -4.46 -7.37
N ALA A 189 -1.45 -4.83 -7.75
CA ALA A 189 -1.15 -5.42 -9.04
C ALA A 189 -0.12 -6.55 -8.85
N PRO A 190 -0.58 -7.77 -8.47
CA PRO A 190 0.31 -8.85 -8.05
C PRO A 190 0.95 -9.61 -9.22
N SER A 191 2.12 -10.19 -8.99
CA SER A 191 2.66 -11.25 -9.83
C SER A 191 1.87 -12.57 -9.60
N PRO A 192 1.99 -13.58 -10.48
CA PRO A 192 2.40 -13.42 -11.85
C PRO A 192 1.27 -12.82 -12.69
N ASN A 193 1.63 -12.06 -13.68
CA ASN A 193 0.73 -11.58 -14.75
C ASN A 193 -0.55 -10.89 -14.24
N ASN A 194 -0.44 -10.11 -13.14
CA ASN A 194 -1.55 -9.39 -12.53
C ASN A 194 -2.76 -10.28 -12.15
N HIS A 195 -2.49 -11.53 -11.76
CA HIS A 195 -3.51 -12.55 -11.47
C HIS A 195 -4.48 -12.79 -12.65
N TYR A 196 -4.05 -12.54 -13.89
CA TYR A 196 -4.83 -12.89 -15.07
C TYR A 196 -4.79 -14.40 -15.30
N LEU A 197 -5.94 -15.06 -15.17
CA LEU A 197 -6.05 -16.51 -15.32
C LEU A 197 -6.28 -16.87 -16.79
N THR A 198 -5.40 -17.66 -17.38
CA THR A 198 -5.51 -18.14 -18.77
C THR A 198 -6.56 -19.23 -18.96
N ALA A 199 -6.95 -19.92 -17.89
CA ALA A 199 -7.94 -20.99 -17.88
C ALA A 199 -9.36 -20.45 -17.74
N GLY A 200 -9.92 -20.01 -18.82
CA GLY A 200 -11.34 -19.77 -19.10
C GLY A 200 -12.29 -19.32 -17.97
N GLY A 201 -12.79 -18.08 -18.05
CA GLY A 201 -14.09 -17.72 -17.50
C GLY A 201 -14.15 -17.23 -16.05
N ARG A 202 -13.03 -17.00 -15.35
CA ARG A 202 -13.03 -16.53 -13.95
C ARG A 202 -12.10 -15.34 -13.69
N ASN A 203 -12.08 -14.39 -14.61
CA ASN A 203 -11.25 -13.17 -14.48
C ASN A 203 -12.03 -11.97 -13.92
N GLY A 204 -13.19 -12.17 -13.28
CA GLY A 204 -14.02 -11.07 -12.79
C GLY A 204 -13.29 -10.15 -11.82
N GLU A 205 -12.53 -10.71 -10.86
CA GLU A 205 -11.70 -9.93 -9.94
C GLU A 205 -10.65 -9.12 -10.72
N PHE A 206 -9.90 -9.77 -11.63
CA PHE A 206 -8.89 -9.10 -12.44
C PHE A 206 -9.48 -7.97 -13.29
N GLU A 207 -10.61 -8.22 -13.97
CA GLU A 207 -11.25 -7.25 -14.86
C GLU A 207 -11.76 -6.04 -14.08
N ASP A 208 -12.45 -6.27 -12.96
CA ASP A 208 -12.96 -5.21 -12.09
C ASP A 208 -11.82 -4.39 -11.47
N ARG A 209 -10.75 -5.04 -11.00
CA ARG A 209 -9.57 -4.36 -10.43
C ARG A 209 -8.79 -3.60 -11.49
N ALA A 210 -8.67 -4.11 -12.72
CA ALA A 210 -8.01 -3.39 -13.80
C ALA A 210 -8.76 -2.09 -14.16
N VAL A 211 -10.10 -2.13 -14.19
CA VAL A 211 -10.94 -0.94 -14.40
C VAL A 211 -10.80 0.04 -13.23
N ALA A 212 -10.85 -0.46 -11.99
CA ALA A 212 -10.67 0.33 -10.79
C ALA A 212 -9.29 1.04 -10.79
N THR A 213 -8.22 0.29 -11.02
CA THR A 213 -6.84 0.82 -11.07
C THR A 213 -6.69 1.91 -12.13
N SER A 214 -7.24 1.69 -13.33
CA SER A 214 -7.17 2.69 -14.41
C SER A 214 -7.88 3.98 -14.03
N PHE A 215 -9.09 3.87 -13.49
CA PHE A 215 -9.86 5.01 -13.00
C PHE A 215 -9.11 5.78 -11.90
N TRP A 216 -8.55 5.05 -10.93
CA TRP A 216 -7.84 5.65 -9.80
C TRP A 216 -6.59 6.41 -10.21
N LEU A 217 -5.77 5.82 -11.11
CA LEU A 217 -4.57 6.46 -11.64
C LEU A 217 -4.88 7.76 -12.38
N GLU A 218 -5.90 7.75 -13.25
CA GLU A 218 -6.30 8.95 -14.00
C GLU A 218 -6.81 10.06 -13.06
N HIS A 219 -7.67 9.72 -12.11
CA HIS A 219 -8.18 10.65 -11.12
C HIS A 219 -7.10 11.21 -10.20
N ALA A 220 -6.16 10.35 -9.77
CA ALA A 220 -5.07 10.79 -8.92
C ALA A 220 -4.12 11.73 -9.66
N ALA A 221 -3.78 11.42 -10.91
CA ALA A 221 -2.94 12.28 -11.76
C ALA A 221 -3.59 13.64 -12.03
N GLU A 222 -4.88 13.67 -12.33
CA GLU A 222 -5.64 14.90 -12.54
C GLU A 222 -5.75 15.72 -11.24
N SER A 223 -5.98 15.08 -10.09
CA SER A 223 -6.00 15.72 -8.78
C SER A 223 -4.64 16.31 -8.44
N ALA A 224 -3.56 15.55 -8.65
CA ALA A 224 -2.19 16.00 -8.41
C ALA A 224 -1.83 17.22 -9.29
N ARG A 225 -2.24 17.19 -10.58
CA ARG A 225 -2.05 18.31 -11.50
C ARG A 225 -2.80 19.56 -11.03
N ARG A 226 -4.08 19.43 -10.65
CA ARG A 226 -4.90 20.56 -10.18
C ARG A 226 -4.40 21.16 -8.87
N SER A 227 -3.85 20.31 -8.00
CA SER A 227 -3.28 20.74 -6.72
C SER A 227 -1.81 21.15 -6.84
N GLU A 228 -1.29 21.28 -8.06
CA GLU A 228 0.09 21.72 -8.34
C GLU A 228 1.14 20.90 -7.56
N MET A 229 0.91 19.57 -7.44
CA MET A 229 1.86 18.69 -6.77
C MET A 229 3.21 18.69 -7.51
N ARG A 230 4.29 18.63 -6.77
CA ARG A 230 5.67 18.64 -7.30
C ARG A 230 6.03 17.36 -8.04
N ALA A 231 5.49 16.23 -7.60
CA ALA A 231 5.74 14.91 -8.17
C ALA A 231 4.58 13.96 -7.89
N LEU A 232 4.55 12.86 -8.63
CA LEU A 232 3.66 11.73 -8.45
C LEU A 232 4.50 10.46 -8.26
N VAL A 233 4.26 9.73 -7.16
CA VAL A 233 4.91 8.46 -6.83
C VAL A 233 3.86 7.36 -6.86
N ILE A 234 4.07 6.35 -7.69
CA ILE A 234 3.19 5.20 -7.85
C ILE A 234 3.95 3.97 -7.36
N LEU A 235 3.33 3.18 -6.49
CA LEU A 235 3.97 2.01 -5.89
C LEU A 235 3.09 0.77 -6.11
N LEU A 236 3.74 -0.35 -6.46
CA LEU A 236 3.10 -1.66 -6.65
C LEU A 236 4.15 -2.76 -6.45
N GLN A 237 3.72 -3.95 -6.02
CA GLN A 237 4.66 -5.03 -5.70
C GLN A 237 5.25 -5.71 -6.94
N ALA A 238 4.42 -6.01 -7.96
CA ALA A 238 4.86 -6.81 -9.10
C ALA A 238 5.76 -6.06 -10.09
N ASP A 239 6.62 -6.79 -10.77
CA ASP A 239 7.30 -6.32 -11.98
C ASP A 239 6.37 -6.50 -13.20
N PRO A 240 5.84 -5.43 -13.80
CA PRO A 240 4.97 -5.53 -14.97
C PRO A 240 5.69 -5.90 -16.27
N ASP A 241 6.99 -6.18 -16.25
CA ASP A 241 7.83 -6.34 -17.45
C ASP A 241 7.58 -5.23 -18.49
N PHE A 242 8.01 -4.03 -18.16
CA PHE A 242 7.82 -2.85 -19.01
C PHE A 242 8.49 -2.96 -20.40
N SER A 243 9.40 -3.90 -20.61
CA SER A 243 10.03 -4.15 -21.91
C SER A 243 9.04 -4.79 -22.90
N ARG A 244 8.04 -5.52 -22.40
CA ARG A 244 6.97 -6.16 -23.18
C ARG A 244 5.78 -5.23 -23.33
N TYR A 245 5.94 -4.14 -24.05
CA TYR A 245 4.85 -3.24 -24.38
C TYR A 245 4.19 -3.67 -25.70
N GLU A 246 3.01 -4.27 -25.63
CA GLU A 246 2.24 -4.66 -26.81
C GLU A 246 1.73 -3.40 -27.53
N ARG A 247 2.29 -3.14 -28.71
CA ARG A 247 1.70 -2.16 -29.64
C ARG A 247 0.33 -2.66 -30.09
N ARG A 248 -0.67 -1.77 -30.18
CA ARG A 248 -1.85 -2.04 -30.99
C ARG A 248 -1.38 -2.26 -32.44
N GLU A 249 -1.27 -3.51 -32.85
CA GLU A 249 -0.96 -3.81 -34.24
C GLU A 249 -2.11 -3.37 -35.12
N ARG A 250 -1.86 -2.42 -36.02
CA ARG A 250 -2.85 -1.86 -36.93
C ARG A 250 -3.56 -2.91 -37.80
N PHE A 251 -2.99 -4.12 -37.89
CA PHE A 251 -3.43 -5.20 -38.74
C PHE A 251 -3.52 -6.55 -38.01
N ALA A 252 -3.83 -6.55 -36.68
CA ALA A 252 -3.96 -7.77 -35.88
C ALA A 252 -4.96 -8.78 -36.49
N TRP A 253 -5.93 -8.32 -37.28
CA TRP A 253 -6.89 -9.15 -37.98
C TRP A 253 -6.33 -9.93 -39.19
N LEU A 254 -5.17 -9.51 -39.70
CA LEU A 254 -4.47 -10.22 -40.78
C LEU A 254 -3.53 -11.31 -40.29
N GLN A 255 -3.25 -11.37 -39.00
CA GLN A 255 -2.39 -12.38 -38.42
C GLN A 255 -3.18 -13.65 -38.14
N PHE A 256 -3.22 -14.56 -39.11
CA PHE A 256 -3.77 -15.90 -38.97
C PHE A 256 -2.96 -16.80 -38.03
N SER A 257 -1.79 -16.39 -37.60
CA SER A 257 -0.99 -17.08 -36.61
C SER A 257 -1.46 -16.61 -35.19
N ARG A 258 -2.26 -17.44 -34.55
CA ARG A 258 -2.51 -17.30 -33.11
C ARG A 258 -1.16 -17.45 -32.44
N SER A 259 -0.56 -16.34 -32.03
CA SER A 259 0.58 -16.38 -31.13
C SER A 259 0.08 -17.07 -29.85
N ASN A 260 0.69 -18.19 -29.50
CA ASN A 260 0.40 -18.93 -28.26
C ASN A 260 0.94 -18.20 -27.02
N GLN A 261 1.28 -16.89 -27.16
CA GLN A 261 1.72 -16.09 -26.03
C GLN A 261 0.54 -15.76 -25.11
N PRO A 262 0.69 -15.99 -23.82
CA PRO A 262 -0.35 -15.60 -22.86
C PRO A 262 -0.58 -14.08 -22.92
N ARG A 263 -1.83 -13.66 -22.81
CA ARG A 263 -2.20 -12.25 -22.74
C ARG A 263 -1.43 -11.56 -21.61
N ASP A 264 -0.92 -10.36 -21.87
CA ASP A 264 -0.28 -9.53 -20.86
C ASP A 264 -1.33 -8.93 -19.92
N GLY A 265 -1.42 -9.45 -18.69
CA GLY A 265 -2.35 -8.95 -17.65
C GLY A 265 -1.98 -7.55 -17.13
N PHE A 266 -0.75 -7.08 -17.38
CA PHE A 266 -0.34 -5.72 -17.02
C PHE A 266 -0.54 -4.68 -18.12
N LEU A 267 -1.07 -5.06 -19.28
CA LEU A 267 -1.18 -4.15 -20.42
C LEU A 267 -1.99 -2.88 -20.11
N GLU A 268 -3.15 -3.03 -19.47
CA GLU A 268 -3.99 -1.87 -19.11
C GLU A 268 -3.34 -1.02 -18.01
N LEU A 269 -2.63 -1.63 -17.07
CA LEU A 269 -1.83 -0.90 -16.08
C LEU A 269 -0.75 -0.05 -16.76
N LYS A 270 0.03 -0.63 -17.68
CA LYS A 270 1.07 0.08 -18.43
C LYS A 270 0.50 1.28 -19.19
N ARG A 271 -0.65 1.10 -19.85
CA ARG A 271 -1.37 2.19 -20.54
C ARG A 271 -1.83 3.28 -19.58
N SER A 272 -2.36 2.89 -18.43
CA SER A 272 -2.82 3.82 -17.40
C SER A 272 -1.68 4.61 -16.77
N LEU A 273 -0.50 3.98 -16.59
CA LEU A 273 0.71 4.67 -16.13
C LEU A 273 1.17 5.74 -17.12
N VAL A 274 1.21 5.41 -18.41
CA VAL A 274 1.53 6.37 -19.48
C VAL A 274 0.54 7.53 -19.48
N LYS A 275 -0.76 7.22 -19.44
CA LYS A 275 -1.83 8.23 -19.41
C LYS A 275 -1.75 9.12 -18.17
N ALA A 276 -1.48 8.56 -17.00
CA ALA A 276 -1.27 9.32 -15.78
C ALA A 276 -0.08 10.29 -15.89
N ALA A 277 1.03 9.85 -16.48
CA ALA A 277 2.19 10.71 -16.72
C ALA A 277 1.89 11.84 -17.72
N GLU A 278 1.13 11.58 -18.78
CA GLU A 278 0.69 12.58 -19.76
C GLU A 278 -0.31 13.60 -19.17
N ILE A 279 -1.19 13.17 -18.25
CA ILE A 279 -2.12 14.03 -17.53
C ILE A 279 -1.38 14.93 -16.55
N PHE A 280 -0.53 14.35 -15.70
CA PHE A 280 0.17 15.06 -14.63
C PHE A 280 1.21 16.04 -15.17
N ARG A 281 2.00 15.63 -16.18
CA ARG A 281 3.06 16.40 -16.86
C ARG A 281 4.28 16.76 -16.01
N GLY A 282 4.23 16.59 -14.71
CA GLY A 282 5.37 16.69 -13.79
C GLY A 282 6.12 15.36 -13.69
N PRO A 283 7.17 15.28 -12.83
CA PRO A 283 7.91 14.05 -12.59
C PRO A 283 7.03 12.94 -12.01
N VAL A 284 7.03 11.76 -12.63
CA VAL A 284 6.35 10.55 -12.16
C VAL A 284 7.40 9.49 -11.89
N ILE A 285 7.34 8.86 -10.71
CA ILE A 285 8.14 7.70 -10.37
C ILE A 285 7.23 6.51 -10.13
N VAL A 286 7.58 5.37 -10.73
CA VAL A 286 6.96 4.06 -10.45
C VAL A 286 7.98 3.22 -9.71
N ILE A 287 7.65 2.79 -8.49
CA ILE A 287 8.51 1.94 -7.64
C ILE A 287 7.85 0.58 -7.53
N HIS A 288 8.60 -0.49 -7.78
CA HIS A 288 8.10 -1.85 -7.69
C HIS A 288 9.20 -2.85 -7.34
N GLY A 289 8.82 -4.04 -6.84
CA GLY A 289 9.72 -5.17 -6.68
C GLY A 289 10.12 -5.80 -8.01
N THR A 290 11.23 -6.53 -8.05
CA THR A 290 11.63 -7.37 -9.18
C THR A 290 12.43 -8.58 -8.70
N ASP A 291 12.27 -9.72 -9.37
CA ASP A 291 13.06 -10.93 -9.15
C ASP A 291 14.42 -10.87 -9.87
N ALA A 292 14.61 -9.89 -10.73
CA ALA A 292 15.88 -9.71 -11.43
C ALA A 292 16.96 -9.21 -10.46
N PRO A 293 18.14 -9.87 -10.39
CA PRO A 293 19.19 -9.44 -9.48
C PRO A 293 19.71 -8.04 -9.80
N GLU A 294 19.63 -7.13 -8.83
CA GLU A 294 20.13 -5.76 -8.96
C GLU A 294 21.38 -5.56 -8.10
N PRO A 295 22.55 -5.29 -8.70
CA PRO A 295 23.81 -5.20 -7.96
C PRO A 295 23.81 -4.19 -6.83
N ASN A 296 23.12 -3.07 -7.01
CA ASN A 296 22.99 -1.98 -6.03
C ASN A 296 21.71 -2.06 -5.20
N GLY A 297 20.92 -3.15 -5.35
CA GLY A 297 19.64 -3.33 -4.68
C GLY A 297 18.47 -2.60 -5.37
N PHE A 298 18.72 -1.85 -6.43
CA PHE A 298 17.68 -1.25 -7.28
C PHE A 298 18.25 -0.87 -8.66
N HIS A 299 17.34 -0.72 -9.63
CA HIS A 299 17.60 -0.24 -10.98
C HIS A 299 16.71 0.96 -11.33
N ILE A 300 17.22 1.90 -12.14
CA ILE A 300 16.48 3.08 -12.57
C ILE A 300 16.55 3.18 -14.10
N ASP A 301 15.39 3.28 -14.77
CA ASP A 301 15.29 3.49 -16.21
C ASP A 301 13.99 4.20 -16.61
N GLN A 302 13.80 4.38 -17.93
CA GLN A 302 12.60 4.97 -18.54
C GLN A 302 12.07 4.07 -19.66
N PRO A 303 11.51 2.91 -19.33
CA PRO A 303 11.16 1.88 -20.33
C PRO A 303 9.87 2.16 -21.07
N LEU A 304 8.94 2.93 -20.50
CA LEU A 304 7.61 3.10 -21.05
C LEU A 304 7.57 4.04 -22.26
N ARG A 305 6.75 3.65 -23.22
CA ARG A 305 6.50 4.40 -24.46
C ARG A 305 5.01 4.67 -24.61
N ASN A 306 4.67 5.81 -25.19
CA ASN A 306 3.30 6.16 -25.53
C ASN A 306 2.83 5.48 -26.82
N ASP A 307 1.58 5.72 -27.22
CA ASP A 307 0.98 5.17 -28.46
C ASP A 307 1.75 5.54 -29.74
N LYS A 308 2.54 6.61 -29.71
CA LYS A 308 3.42 7.04 -30.80
C LYS A 308 4.80 6.38 -30.74
N ALA A 309 5.01 5.42 -29.86
CA ALA A 309 6.28 4.75 -29.59
C ALA A 309 7.40 5.69 -29.08
N LEU A 310 7.06 6.87 -28.59
CA LEU A 310 8.01 7.80 -27.97
C LEU A 310 8.17 7.46 -26.49
N ILE A 311 9.40 7.60 -25.97
CA ILE A 311 9.68 7.42 -24.54
C ILE A 311 8.90 8.47 -23.77
N VAL A 312 8.26 8.06 -22.65
CA VAL A 312 7.59 8.94 -21.71
C VAL A 312 8.63 9.49 -20.74
N THR A 313 9.24 10.61 -21.12
CA THR A 313 10.45 11.15 -20.47
C THR A 313 10.24 11.64 -19.03
N ASN A 314 9.01 11.93 -18.64
CA ASN A 314 8.66 12.33 -17.27
C ASN A 314 8.28 11.16 -16.36
N LEU A 315 8.33 9.90 -16.87
CA LEU A 315 8.06 8.69 -16.09
C LEU A 315 9.33 7.89 -15.92
N THR A 316 9.77 7.72 -14.68
CA THR A 316 10.95 6.95 -14.28
C THR A 316 10.51 5.72 -13.51
N ARG A 317 11.05 4.54 -13.87
CA ARG A 317 10.89 3.30 -13.14
C ARG A 317 12.02 3.10 -12.14
N VAL A 318 11.68 2.59 -10.97
CA VAL A 318 12.60 2.11 -9.95
C VAL A 318 12.24 0.67 -9.59
N ALA A 319 13.03 -0.28 -10.04
CA ALA A 319 12.87 -1.69 -9.72
C ALA A 319 13.75 -2.06 -8.51
N ILE A 320 13.20 -2.69 -7.48
CA ILE A 320 13.88 -3.02 -6.23
C ILE A 320 14.14 -4.52 -6.14
N ALA A 321 15.39 -4.91 -5.85
CA ALA A 321 15.78 -6.29 -5.53
C ALA A 321 16.89 -6.30 -4.47
N PHE A 322 16.52 -6.36 -3.21
CA PHE A 322 17.47 -6.36 -2.10
C PHE A 322 18.19 -7.70 -1.96
N LYS A 323 19.49 -7.65 -1.65
CA LYS A 323 20.27 -8.86 -1.31
C LYS A 323 19.89 -9.44 0.05
N LYS A 324 19.43 -8.58 0.97
CA LYS A 324 19.03 -8.93 2.34
C LYS A 324 17.73 -8.22 2.69
N PRO A 325 16.59 -8.60 2.10
CA PRO A 325 15.33 -7.87 2.27
C PRO A 325 14.89 -7.74 3.73
N GLN A 326 15.32 -8.67 4.63
CA GLN A 326 14.96 -8.61 6.06
C GLN A 326 15.71 -7.52 6.85
N SER A 327 16.71 -6.87 6.24
CA SER A 327 17.54 -5.85 6.90
C SER A 327 17.86 -4.63 6.02
N GLN A 328 17.38 -4.65 4.78
CA GLN A 328 17.60 -3.57 3.81
C GLN A 328 16.29 -2.89 3.44
N TRP A 329 16.34 -1.58 3.21
CA TRP A 329 15.24 -0.80 2.66
C TRP A 329 15.76 0.25 1.68
N LEU A 330 14.90 0.66 0.77
CA LEU A 330 15.18 1.82 -0.09
C LEU A 330 14.78 3.09 0.66
N GLU A 331 15.73 3.96 0.92
CA GLU A 331 15.47 5.32 1.35
C GLU A 331 15.31 6.20 0.12
N VAL A 332 14.18 6.87 0.02
CA VAL A 332 13.89 7.85 -1.01
C VAL A 332 13.79 9.22 -0.36
N GLN A 333 14.63 10.15 -0.80
CA GLN A 333 14.61 11.53 -0.36
C GLN A 333 14.16 12.42 -1.52
N SER A 334 13.35 13.42 -1.22
CA SER A 334 12.89 14.43 -2.18
C SER A 334 13.09 15.83 -1.64
N ASP A 335 13.58 16.70 -2.51
CA ASP A 335 13.71 18.12 -2.25
C ASP A 335 13.22 18.92 -3.46
N ALA A 336 12.53 20.03 -3.22
CA ALA A 336 12.04 20.91 -4.27
C ALA A 336 13.15 21.53 -5.12
N GLN A 337 14.36 21.64 -4.56
CA GLN A 337 15.52 22.24 -5.23
C GLN A 337 16.26 21.24 -6.13
N TRP A 338 15.99 19.96 -6.03
CA TRP A 338 16.70 18.95 -6.82
C TRP A 338 16.07 18.73 -8.19
N HIS A 339 16.92 18.48 -9.20
CA HIS A 339 16.53 18.13 -10.56
C HIS A 339 17.40 16.96 -11.04
N PRO A 340 16.86 15.72 -11.10
CA PRO A 340 15.50 15.27 -10.73
C PRO A 340 15.22 15.39 -9.22
N PRO A 341 13.93 15.47 -8.82
CA PRO A 341 13.56 15.81 -7.44
C PRO A 341 13.79 14.70 -6.41
N PHE A 342 14.31 13.55 -6.81
CA PHE A 342 14.47 12.39 -5.94
C PHE A 342 15.92 11.89 -5.90
N ARG A 343 16.33 11.43 -4.73
CA ARG A 343 17.56 10.66 -4.51
C ARG A 343 17.23 9.37 -3.80
N LEU A 344 17.86 8.28 -4.23
CA LEU A 344 17.60 6.94 -3.76
C LEU A 344 18.88 6.31 -3.24
N ARG A 345 18.79 5.58 -2.13
CA ARG A 345 19.89 4.75 -1.63
C ARG A 345 19.36 3.56 -0.85
N VAL A 346 20.04 2.44 -0.92
CA VAL A 346 19.78 1.31 -0.04
C VAL A 346 20.43 1.57 1.32
N ARG A 347 19.67 1.31 2.36
CA ARG A 347 20.10 1.36 3.77
C ARG A 347 20.11 -0.04 4.34
N ASP A 348 20.99 -0.28 5.28
CA ASP A 348 21.06 -1.50 6.06
C ASP A 348 20.84 -1.21 7.54
N VAL A 349 20.20 -2.13 8.25
CA VAL A 349 20.25 -2.14 9.71
C VAL A 349 21.70 -2.40 10.12
N LYS A 350 22.37 -1.40 10.71
CA LYS A 350 23.68 -1.60 11.29
C LYS A 350 23.54 -2.65 12.39
N GLU A 351 24.15 -3.81 12.20
CA GLU A 351 24.33 -4.78 13.28
C GLU A 351 24.98 -4.02 14.42
N THR A 352 24.28 -3.85 15.50
CA THR A 352 24.86 -3.39 16.75
C THR A 352 25.80 -4.53 17.13
N ARG A 353 27.09 -4.39 16.80
CA ARG A 353 28.11 -5.23 17.41
C ARG A 353 27.89 -5.11 18.90
N THR A 354 27.34 -6.15 19.49
CA THR A 354 27.43 -6.35 20.93
C THR A 354 28.91 -6.25 21.19
N ARG A 355 29.34 -5.15 21.82
CA ARG A 355 30.67 -5.06 22.41
C ARG A 355 30.66 -6.17 23.42
N GLU A 356 31.14 -7.36 23.01
CA GLU A 356 31.71 -8.30 23.96
C GLU A 356 32.77 -7.47 24.68
N SER A 357 32.45 -7.17 25.91
CA SER A 357 33.37 -6.57 26.87
C SER A 357 34.55 -7.54 27.01
N ASN A 358 35.61 -7.32 26.23
CA ASN A 358 36.92 -7.75 26.58
C ASN A 358 37.37 -6.85 27.76
N ALA A 359 36.77 -7.12 28.91
CA ALA A 359 37.40 -6.74 30.16
C ALA A 359 38.62 -7.66 30.32
N PRO A 360 39.85 -7.13 30.48
CA PRO A 360 41.00 -7.94 30.80
C PRO A 360 40.72 -8.67 32.10
N ALA A 361 40.88 -10.00 32.10
CA ALA A 361 40.76 -10.82 33.28
C ALA A 361 41.73 -10.27 34.34
N SER A 362 41.16 -9.67 35.37
CA SER A 362 41.90 -9.32 36.60
C SER A 362 42.25 -10.65 37.25
N GLU A 363 43.54 -10.96 37.32
CA GLU A 363 44.11 -12.07 38.11
C GLU A 363 43.63 -11.92 39.56
N ALA A 364 42.73 -12.82 39.99
CA ALA A 364 42.45 -13.02 41.42
C ALA A 364 43.45 -14.02 42.00
N PRO A 365 43.95 -13.81 43.22
CA PRO A 365 45.00 -14.64 43.81
C PRO A 365 44.46 -16.05 44.13
N ALA A 366 45.34 -17.00 43.88
CA ALA A 366 45.12 -18.44 44.16
C ALA A 366 44.73 -18.66 45.64
N GLN A 367 43.57 -19.21 45.87
CA GLN A 367 43.21 -19.85 47.16
C GLN A 367 43.23 -21.34 46.99
N SER A 368 43.91 -21.96 47.95
CA SER A 368 44.20 -23.39 48.11
C SER A 368 42.96 -24.26 48.08
N SER A 369 43.01 -25.29 47.27
CA SER A 369 42.03 -26.38 47.19
C SER A 369 42.22 -27.38 48.36
N GLU A 370 41.24 -27.51 49.25
CA GLU A 370 41.03 -28.73 50.02
C GLU A 370 40.03 -29.64 49.31
N PRO A 371 40.27 -30.97 49.36
CA PRO A 371 39.38 -31.89 48.65
C PRO A 371 38.12 -32.20 49.46
N TYR A 372 36.96 -31.83 48.90
CA TYR A 372 35.64 -32.17 49.47
C TYR A 372 35.26 -33.56 49.01
N ALA A 373 34.88 -34.46 49.98
CA ALA A 373 34.48 -35.85 49.79
C ALA A 373 33.11 -35.93 49.05
N PRO A 374 32.86 -36.98 48.23
CA PRO A 374 31.63 -37.12 47.50
C PRO A 374 30.47 -37.59 48.43
N TYR A 375 29.32 -36.88 48.32
CA TYR A 375 28.07 -37.31 48.94
C TYR A 375 27.51 -38.55 48.21
N PRO A 376 26.84 -39.50 48.93
CA PRO A 376 26.24 -40.68 48.30
C PRO A 376 24.96 -40.30 47.53
N ALA A 377 24.82 -40.94 46.37
CA ALA A 377 23.65 -40.80 45.49
C ALA A 377 22.37 -41.29 46.23
N LEU A 378 21.39 -40.39 46.36
CA LEU A 378 20.04 -40.73 46.73
C LEU A 378 19.32 -41.30 45.50
N THR A 379 19.04 -42.59 45.52
CA THR A 379 18.13 -43.28 44.60
C THR A 379 16.71 -42.77 44.82
N ALA A 380 16.15 -42.07 43.83
CA ALA A 380 14.73 -41.71 43.81
C ALA A 380 13.91 -42.95 43.36
N PRO A 381 12.76 -43.24 44.01
CA PRO A 381 11.88 -44.32 43.55
C PRO A 381 11.19 -43.94 42.26
N ALA A 382 11.12 -44.89 41.34
CA ALA A 382 10.37 -44.79 40.09
C ALA A 382 8.86 -44.60 40.38
N SER A 383 8.34 -43.44 40.13
CA SER A 383 6.91 -43.18 40.12
C SER A 383 6.37 -43.41 38.70
N THR A 384 5.57 -44.47 38.57
CA THR A 384 4.74 -44.76 37.42
C THR A 384 3.72 -43.63 37.22
N PRO A 385 3.58 -43.07 36.03
CA PRO A 385 2.51 -42.05 35.81
C PRO A 385 1.14 -42.73 35.84
N PRO A 386 0.12 -42.09 36.43
CA PRO A 386 -1.24 -42.62 36.43
C PRO A 386 -1.79 -42.61 35.00
N ALA A 387 -2.47 -43.73 34.64
CA ALA A 387 -3.16 -43.87 33.36
C ALA A 387 -4.28 -42.83 33.26
N LEU A 388 -4.30 -42.11 32.15
CA LEU A 388 -5.40 -41.19 31.79
C LEU A 388 -6.69 -42.02 31.61
N PRO A 389 -7.84 -41.53 32.09
CA PRO A 389 -9.13 -42.18 31.85
C PRO A 389 -9.45 -42.13 30.36
N ARG A 390 -9.85 -43.27 29.79
CA ARG A 390 -10.44 -43.34 28.43
C ARG A 390 -11.74 -42.55 28.48
N ASN A 391 -11.79 -41.44 27.72
CA ASN A 391 -13.05 -40.83 27.37
C ASN A 391 -13.77 -41.71 26.37
N ASP A 392 -14.82 -42.38 26.84
CA ASP A 392 -15.82 -42.97 25.96
C ASP A 392 -16.48 -41.86 25.19
N LEU A 393 -16.23 -41.79 23.88
CA LEU A 393 -16.96 -40.94 22.97
C LEU A 393 -18.42 -41.42 22.91
N PRO A 394 -19.42 -40.58 23.09
CA PRO A 394 -20.79 -40.94 22.87
C PRO A 394 -21.01 -41.25 21.39
N GLU A 395 -21.72 -42.34 21.18
CA GLU A 395 -22.22 -42.90 19.92
C GLU A 395 -22.91 -41.85 19.06
N SER A 396 -22.65 -41.90 17.78
CA SER A 396 -23.11 -41.01 16.71
C SER A 396 -24.54 -40.43 16.92
N LEU A 397 -24.62 -39.10 16.88
CA LEU A 397 -25.89 -38.39 16.76
C LEU A 397 -26.63 -38.80 15.48
N PRO A 398 -27.94 -39.01 15.52
CA PRO A 398 -28.74 -39.27 14.33
C PRO A 398 -28.71 -38.06 13.37
N PRO A 399 -28.79 -38.29 12.04
CA PRO A 399 -28.82 -37.22 11.07
C PRO A 399 -30.05 -36.31 11.28
N PRO A 400 -29.87 -34.98 11.04
CA PRO A 400 -31.01 -34.06 11.17
C PRO A 400 -32.12 -34.39 10.18
N PRO A 401 -33.41 -34.17 10.55
CA PRO A 401 -34.51 -34.40 9.66
C PRO A 401 -34.38 -33.51 8.41
N SER A 402 -34.55 -34.09 7.23
CA SER A 402 -34.63 -33.40 5.96
C SER A 402 -35.83 -32.44 5.95
N MET A 403 -35.56 -31.14 5.95
CA MET A 403 -36.61 -30.15 5.70
C MET A 403 -37.05 -30.23 4.22
N PRO A 404 -38.34 -30.18 3.91
CA PRO A 404 -38.79 -30.07 2.54
C PRO A 404 -38.36 -28.72 1.96
N LEU A 405 -37.76 -28.73 0.78
CA LEU A 405 -37.45 -27.55 0.00
C LEU A 405 -38.74 -26.75 -0.26
N PRO A 406 -38.74 -25.41 -0.06
CA PRO A 406 -39.85 -24.61 -0.50
C PRO A 406 -39.97 -24.69 -2.02
N ALA A 407 -41.20 -24.83 -2.51
CA ALA A 407 -41.54 -24.83 -3.93
C ALA A 407 -40.98 -23.55 -4.57
N SER A 408 -40.22 -23.71 -5.64
CA SER A 408 -39.61 -22.61 -6.38
C SER A 408 -40.72 -21.88 -7.14
N ASP A 409 -41.14 -20.71 -6.67
CA ASP A 409 -41.80 -19.70 -7.50
C ASP A 409 -40.75 -19.09 -8.44
N LEU A 410 -40.51 -19.77 -9.55
CA LEU A 410 -39.78 -19.19 -10.67
C LEU A 410 -40.66 -18.19 -11.38
N PRO A 411 -40.25 -16.94 -11.60
CA PRO A 411 -40.97 -16.02 -12.46
C PRO A 411 -41.02 -16.59 -13.90
N PRO A 412 -42.06 -16.29 -14.68
CA PRO A 412 -42.21 -16.83 -16.02
C PRO A 412 -41.07 -16.42 -16.92
N ILE A 413 -40.52 -17.38 -17.65
CA ILE A 413 -39.48 -17.19 -18.67
C ILE A 413 -40.01 -16.20 -19.70
N LEU A 414 -39.40 -15.02 -19.75
CA LEU A 414 -39.64 -14.05 -20.82
C LEU A 414 -39.21 -14.67 -22.15
N THR A 415 -40.12 -14.85 -23.03
CA THR A 415 -39.90 -15.23 -24.44
C THR A 415 -38.97 -14.20 -25.10
N PRO A 416 -37.98 -14.62 -25.90
CA PRO A 416 -37.11 -13.69 -26.61
C PRO A 416 -37.96 -12.84 -27.60
N PRO A 417 -37.59 -11.56 -27.79
CA PRO A 417 -38.28 -10.69 -28.73
C PRO A 417 -38.18 -11.24 -30.14
N GLN A 418 -39.29 -11.24 -30.85
CA GLN A 418 -39.40 -11.64 -32.25
C GLN A 418 -38.44 -10.76 -33.09
N SER A 419 -37.73 -11.40 -33.99
CA SER A 419 -36.81 -10.78 -34.97
C SER A 419 -37.53 -9.65 -35.73
N LEU A 420 -36.88 -8.48 -35.74
CA LEU A 420 -37.23 -7.35 -36.56
C LEU A 420 -37.16 -7.72 -38.05
N PRO A 421 -38.08 -7.23 -38.91
CA PRO A 421 -38.02 -7.49 -40.33
C PRO A 421 -36.81 -6.81 -40.98
N PRO A 422 -36.26 -7.33 -42.09
CA PRO A 422 -35.11 -6.78 -42.77
C PRO A 422 -35.41 -5.38 -43.33
N ILE A 423 -34.46 -4.44 -43.05
CA ILE A 423 -34.47 -3.08 -43.63
C ILE A 423 -33.97 -3.19 -45.07
N TYR A 424 -34.86 -2.91 -46.07
CA TYR A 424 -34.48 -2.77 -47.46
C TYR A 424 -33.75 -1.45 -47.67
N PRO A 425 -32.69 -1.42 -48.50
CA PRO A 425 -32.04 -0.18 -48.86
C PRO A 425 -32.90 0.69 -49.78
N VAL A 426 -33.01 1.96 -49.45
CA VAL A 426 -33.67 3.00 -50.26
C VAL A 426 -32.80 3.25 -51.49
N PRO A 427 -33.36 3.28 -52.74
CA PRO A 427 -32.59 3.61 -53.91
C PRO A 427 -32.22 5.10 -53.92
N ALA A 428 -30.96 5.41 -54.27
CA ALA A 428 -30.47 6.77 -54.41
C ALA A 428 -31.13 7.43 -55.61
N SER A 429 -31.88 8.52 -55.36
CA SER A 429 -32.41 9.41 -56.40
C SER A 429 -31.27 10.20 -57.03
N GLY A 430 -31.06 10.04 -58.34
CA GLY A 430 -30.15 10.84 -59.10
C GLY A 430 -30.63 12.28 -59.18
N VAL A 431 -29.63 13.19 -59.13
CA VAL A 431 -29.81 14.59 -59.54
C VAL A 431 -28.97 14.79 -60.79
N GLN A 432 -29.66 15.32 -61.81
CA GLN A 432 -29.06 15.80 -63.05
C GLN A 432 -28.14 17.03 -62.80
#